data_a58fdfeae0283a518055a21c4468d429
#
_entry.id   a58fdfeae0283a518055a21c4468d429
#
_cell.length_a   1.000
_cell.length_b   1.000
_cell.length_c   1.000
_cell.angle_alpha   90.00
_cell.angle_beta   90.00
_cell.angle_gamma   90.00
#
_symmetry.space_group_name_H-M   'P 1'
#
loop_
_entity.id
_entity.type
_entity.pdbx_description
1 polymer ?
#
loop_
_entity_poly.entity_id
_entity_poly.type
_entity_poly.pdbx_seq_one_letter_code
_entity_poly.pdbx_strand_id
1 'polypeptide(L)'
;MRRKFQGRTCARATRSQTSPEIECKSEKERENVIGGEKMKENKPKILVLFYSMYGHTFRMAKAVVEGVREAGGQPILKQVAELVPEKFWSEDVKKTKELMKDVPVADPREDLKGIDGIIIGTPTRFGNMCAQMRNFWDQTGGDWAIGTLVGKPAAVFTSSNTQHGGQETTIVSTHITLLHQGCVLVGLPYSFTEQMTVDEISGGSPYGASTIAGPMGERMPSANELKMAKDLGKHLTTIAKRLAS
;
A
#
# COMPACT_ATOMS: atom_id res chain seq x y z
N MET A 1 29.60 -53.40 12.95
CA MET A 1 29.12 -53.57 14.34
C MET A 1 27.63 -53.25 14.39
N ARG A 2 26.80 -54.29 14.45
CA ARG A 2 25.33 -54.19 14.57
C ARG A 2 24.98 -54.26 16.07
N ARG A 3 24.31 -53.25 16.63
CA ARG A 3 23.70 -53.35 17.97
C ARG A 3 22.22 -53.62 17.83
N LYS A 4 21.80 -54.76 18.40
CA LYS A 4 20.42 -55.23 18.57
C LYS A 4 19.77 -54.39 19.67
N PHE A 5 18.55 -53.86 19.41
CA PHE A 5 17.67 -53.37 20.48
C PHE A 5 16.71 -54.51 20.88
N GLN A 6 16.74 -54.89 22.14
CA GLN A 6 15.83 -55.83 22.76
C GLN A 6 14.53 -55.11 23.18
N GLY A 7 13.40 -55.71 22.85
CA GLY A 7 12.08 -55.27 23.25
C GLY A 7 11.85 -55.47 24.76
N ARG A 8 11.14 -54.52 25.34
CA ARG A 8 10.47 -54.68 26.64
C ARG A 8 8.97 -54.65 26.42
N THR A 9 8.34 -55.80 26.73
CA THR A 9 6.89 -55.96 26.88
C THR A 9 6.43 -55.24 28.14
N CYS A 10 5.44 -54.33 28.02
CA CYS A 10 4.76 -53.73 29.16
C CYS A 10 3.32 -54.26 29.26
N ALA A 11 2.98 -54.72 30.45
CA ALA A 11 1.78 -55.46 30.80
C ALA A 11 0.50 -54.60 30.69
N ARG A 12 -0.57 -55.24 30.30
CA ARG A 12 -1.94 -54.76 30.15
C ARG A 12 -2.56 -54.54 31.56
N ALA A 13 -2.86 -53.28 31.89
CA ALA A 13 -3.72 -52.94 33.02
C ALA A 13 -5.10 -52.52 32.50
N THR A 14 -6.09 -53.33 32.76
CA THR A 14 -7.52 -53.08 32.57
C THR A 14 -8.00 -52.10 33.63
N ARG A 15 -8.48 -50.93 33.22
CA ARG A 15 -9.31 -50.04 34.05
C ARG A 15 -10.50 -49.57 33.23
N SER A 16 -11.69 -50.05 33.59
CA SER A 16 -12.97 -49.52 33.15
C SER A 16 -13.16 -48.11 33.73
N GLN A 17 -13.32 -47.13 32.88
CA GLN A 17 -13.94 -45.86 33.27
C GLN A 17 -14.91 -45.48 32.17
N THR A 18 -16.17 -45.39 32.56
CA THR A 18 -17.29 -44.88 31.78
C THR A 18 -17.02 -43.45 31.29
N SER A 19 -16.96 -43.26 29.99
CA SER A 19 -16.89 -41.95 29.37
C SER A 19 -18.23 -41.24 29.54
N PRO A 20 -18.27 -39.93 29.86
CA PRO A 20 -19.52 -39.19 29.82
C PRO A 20 -19.98 -39.07 28.38
N GLU A 21 -21.25 -39.36 28.11
CA GLU A 21 -21.93 -39.13 26.85
C GLU A 21 -21.89 -37.62 26.54
N ILE A 22 -21.20 -37.25 25.47
CA ILE A 22 -21.25 -35.89 24.92
C ILE A 22 -22.58 -35.80 24.19
N GLU A 23 -23.58 -35.13 24.81
CA GLU A 23 -24.82 -34.77 24.16
C GLU A 23 -24.50 -33.89 22.93
N CYS A 24 -24.81 -34.44 21.76
CA CYS A 24 -24.71 -33.72 20.49
C CYS A 24 -25.86 -32.72 20.39
N LYS A 25 -25.62 -31.48 20.80
CA LYS A 25 -26.61 -30.39 20.63
C LYS A 25 -26.93 -30.21 19.15
N SER A 26 -28.22 -30.07 18.84
CA SER A 26 -28.73 -29.91 17.49
C SER A 26 -28.17 -28.65 16.79
N GLU A 27 -28.06 -28.68 15.47
CA GLU A 27 -27.58 -27.53 14.68
C GLU A 27 -28.32 -26.21 14.99
N LYS A 28 -29.59 -26.29 15.34
CA LYS A 28 -30.40 -25.10 15.76
C LYS A 28 -29.95 -24.49 17.09
N GLU A 29 -29.39 -25.28 18.01
CA GLU A 29 -28.87 -24.76 19.28
C GLU A 29 -27.47 -24.15 19.14
N ARG A 30 -26.74 -24.48 18.07
CA ARG A 30 -25.43 -23.86 17.74
C ARG A 30 -25.58 -22.50 17.10
N GLU A 31 -26.68 -22.24 16.37
CA GLU A 31 -26.95 -20.92 15.75
C GLU A 31 -27.34 -19.83 16.75
N ASN A 32 -27.83 -20.19 17.95
CA ASN A 32 -28.27 -19.21 18.95
C ASN A 32 -27.19 -18.75 19.95
N VAL A 33 -25.98 -19.28 19.89
CA VAL A 33 -24.86 -18.88 20.76
C VAL A 33 -23.89 -17.89 20.12
N ILE A 34 -23.99 -17.69 18.80
CA ILE A 34 -23.28 -16.62 18.11
C ILE A 34 -24.27 -15.45 17.98
N GLY A 35 -24.40 -14.68 19.06
CA GLY A 35 -25.04 -13.36 19.02
C GLY A 35 -24.40 -12.57 17.90
N GLY A 36 -25.10 -12.44 16.76
CA GLY A 36 -24.66 -11.72 15.59
C GLY A 36 -24.58 -10.21 15.89
N GLU A 37 -23.59 -9.75 16.60
CA GLU A 37 -23.08 -8.42 16.37
C GLU A 37 -22.55 -8.42 14.93
N LYS A 38 -23.33 -7.83 14.01
CA LYS A 38 -22.82 -7.43 12.70
C LYS A 38 -21.58 -6.58 13.00
N MET A 39 -20.39 -7.18 12.89
CA MET A 39 -19.15 -6.42 12.90
C MET A 39 -19.35 -5.30 11.89
N LYS A 40 -19.39 -4.06 12.35
CA LYS A 40 -19.39 -2.88 11.47
C LYS A 40 -18.21 -3.11 10.53
N GLU A 41 -18.50 -3.26 9.25
CA GLU A 41 -17.48 -3.44 8.22
C GLU A 41 -16.55 -2.21 8.28
N ASN A 42 -15.50 -2.34 9.06
CA ASN A 42 -14.57 -1.24 9.30
C ASN A 42 -13.76 -1.06 8.00
N LYS A 43 -14.16 -0.07 7.21
CA LYS A 43 -13.51 0.24 5.94
C LYS A 43 -12.14 0.86 6.24
N PRO A 44 -11.01 0.19 5.94
CA PRO A 44 -9.71 0.74 6.27
C PRO A 44 -9.49 2.09 5.59
N LYS A 45 -8.99 3.05 6.34
CA LYS A 45 -8.63 4.39 5.88
C LYS A 45 -7.24 4.36 5.25
N ILE A 46 -7.16 4.53 3.95
CA ILE A 46 -5.90 4.49 3.20
C ILE A 46 -5.54 5.90 2.74
N LEU A 47 -4.45 6.43 3.29
CA LEU A 47 -3.90 7.70 2.84
C LEU A 47 -3.18 7.51 1.50
N VAL A 48 -3.60 8.21 0.46
CA VAL A 48 -2.92 8.32 -0.82
C VAL A 48 -2.24 9.69 -0.86
N LEU A 49 -0.98 9.72 -0.48
CA LEU A 49 -0.15 10.93 -0.39
C LEU A 49 0.72 11.07 -1.62
N PHE A 50 0.64 12.18 -2.33
CA PHE A 50 1.40 12.35 -3.56
C PHE A 50 1.96 13.75 -3.75
N TYR A 51 2.95 13.85 -4.65
CA TYR A 51 3.38 15.08 -5.29
C TYR A 51 3.29 14.94 -6.81
N SER A 52 2.84 15.99 -7.48
CA SER A 52 2.84 16.05 -8.94
C SER A 52 3.04 17.50 -9.42
N MET A 53 3.99 17.71 -10.32
CA MET A 53 4.19 19.00 -10.99
C MET A 53 3.51 19.04 -12.37
N TYR A 54 3.58 17.92 -13.12
CA TYR A 54 3.14 17.86 -14.51
C TYR A 54 1.92 16.92 -14.72
N GLY A 55 1.29 16.45 -13.64
CA GLY A 55 0.05 15.68 -13.70
C GLY A 55 0.20 14.15 -13.75
N HIS A 56 1.36 13.59 -14.09
CA HIS A 56 1.56 12.14 -14.23
C HIS A 56 1.26 11.39 -12.93
N THR A 57 1.95 11.76 -11.86
CA THR A 57 1.76 11.14 -10.54
C THR A 57 0.34 11.37 -10.00
N PHE A 58 -0.28 12.52 -10.30
CA PHE A 58 -1.68 12.78 -9.93
C PHE A 58 -2.65 11.82 -10.63
N ARG A 59 -2.46 11.54 -11.92
CA ARG A 59 -3.31 10.57 -12.63
C ARG A 59 -3.16 9.16 -12.05
N MET A 60 -1.93 8.76 -11.73
CA MET A 60 -1.66 7.51 -11.03
C MET A 60 -2.34 7.49 -9.65
N ALA A 61 -2.25 8.57 -8.87
CA ALA A 61 -2.90 8.69 -7.56
C ALA A 61 -4.43 8.51 -7.65
N LYS A 62 -5.07 9.05 -8.68
CA LYS A 62 -6.51 8.83 -8.92
C LYS A 62 -6.84 7.36 -9.17
N ALA A 63 -6.03 6.67 -9.97
CA ALA A 63 -6.20 5.25 -10.21
C ALA A 63 -6.00 4.42 -8.93
N VAL A 64 -5.01 4.75 -8.10
CA VAL A 64 -4.82 4.15 -6.76
C VAL A 64 -6.07 4.33 -5.90
N VAL A 65 -6.64 5.54 -5.85
CA VAL A 65 -7.88 5.84 -5.12
C VAL A 65 -9.05 4.96 -5.58
N GLU A 66 -9.19 4.75 -6.89
CA GLU A 66 -10.20 3.84 -7.43
C GLU A 66 -9.98 2.40 -6.93
N GLY A 67 -8.75 1.91 -6.95
CA GLY A 67 -8.39 0.59 -6.43
C GLY A 67 -8.71 0.42 -4.95
N VAL A 68 -8.42 1.43 -4.14
CA VAL A 68 -8.77 1.45 -2.71
C VAL A 68 -10.29 1.32 -2.51
N ARG A 69 -11.08 2.10 -3.28
CA ARG A 69 -12.55 2.04 -3.22
C ARG A 69 -13.10 0.67 -3.64
N GLU A 70 -12.60 0.12 -4.74
CA GLU A 70 -13.02 -1.21 -5.22
C GLU A 70 -12.74 -2.33 -4.23
N ALA A 71 -11.65 -2.22 -3.48
CA ALA A 71 -11.35 -3.14 -2.39
C ALA A 71 -12.15 -2.86 -1.11
N GLY A 72 -13.08 -1.88 -1.13
CA GLY A 72 -13.92 -1.53 0.02
C GLY A 72 -13.18 -0.76 1.11
N GLY A 73 -12.06 -0.08 0.78
CA GLY A 73 -11.39 0.88 1.65
C GLY A 73 -11.97 2.29 1.54
N GLN A 74 -11.59 3.15 2.46
CA GLN A 74 -11.86 4.58 2.45
C GLN A 74 -10.58 5.32 2.04
N PRO A 75 -10.44 5.80 0.79
CA PRO A 75 -9.27 6.55 0.38
C PRO A 75 -9.31 7.97 0.90
N ILE A 76 -8.18 8.46 1.36
CA ILE A 76 -7.91 9.85 1.73
C ILE A 76 -6.84 10.35 0.77
N LEU A 77 -7.23 11.15 -0.23
CA LEU A 77 -6.29 11.69 -1.22
C LEU A 77 -5.76 13.04 -0.74
N LYS A 78 -4.43 13.17 -0.64
CA LYS A 78 -3.77 14.41 -0.26
C LYS A 78 -2.50 14.64 -1.08
N GLN A 79 -2.18 15.90 -1.34
CA GLN A 79 -0.91 16.30 -1.95
C GLN A 79 0.03 16.89 -0.91
N VAL A 80 1.35 16.68 -1.07
CA VAL A 80 2.32 17.40 -0.23
C VAL A 80 2.47 18.85 -0.68
N ALA A 81 2.91 19.71 0.24
CA ALA A 81 3.09 21.13 -0.04
C ALA A 81 4.08 21.38 -1.19
N GLU A 82 3.76 22.37 -2.02
CA GLU A 82 4.65 22.85 -3.08
C GLU A 82 5.80 23.67 -2.49
N LEU A 83 7.02 23.46 -3.00
CA LEU A 83 8.21 24.19 -2.59
C LEU A 83 8.74 25.12 -3.69
N VAL A 84 8.28 24.94 -4.95
CA VAL A 84 8.70 25.79 -6.06
C VAL A 84 7.79 27.01 -6.12
N PRO A 85 8.31 28.23 -5.97
CA PRO A 85 7.52 29.45 -6.06
C PRO A 85 6.78 29.57 -7.40
N GLU A 86 5.54 30.04 -7.36
CA GLU A 86 4.65 30.15 -8.53
C GLU A 86 5.27 30.93 -9.69
N LYS A 87 6.07 31.95 -9.40
CA LYS A 87 6.79 32.76 -10.41
C LYS A 87 7.69 31.94 -11.36
N PHE A 88 8.04 30.71 -10.97
CA PHE A 88 8.82 29.79 -11.80
C PHE A 88 7.98 28.73 -12.51
N TRP A 89 6.64 28.77 -12.38
CA TRP A 89 5.77 27.80 -13.03
C TRP A 89 5.57 28.17 -14.49
N SER A 90 5.72 27.17 -15.37
CA SER A 90 5.25 27.26 -16.75
C SER A 90 3.72 27.25 -16.81
N GLU A 91 3.15 27.65 -17.94
CA GLU A 91 1.69 27.63 -18.15
C GLU A 91 1.11 26.20 -17.98
N ASP A 92 1.84 25.15 -18.36
CA ASP A 92 1.39 23.77 -18.21
C ASP A 92 1.42 23.32 -16.73
N VAL A 93 2.38 23.80 -15.96
CA VAL A 93 2.39 23.59 -14.49
C VAL A 93 1.19 24.29 -13.85
N LYS A 94 0.89 25.54 -14.22
CA LYS A 94 -0.27 26.28 -13.70
C LYS A 94 -1.58 25.54 -14.01
N LYS A 95 -1.77 25.08 -15.26
CA LYS A 95 -2.92 24.25 -15.65
C LYS A 95 -3.02 22.98 -14.79
N THR A 96 -1.90 22.30 -14.56
CA THR A 96 -1.87 21.10 -13.73
C THR A 96 -2.23 21.41 -12.28
N LYS A 97 -1.71 22.50 -11.72
CA LYS A 97 -2.03 22.93 -10.35
C LYS A 97 -3.51 23.28 -10.20
N GLU A 98 -4.11 23.92 -11.21
CA GLU A 98 -5.54 24.19 -11.24
C GLU A 98 -6.39 22.91 -11.21
N LEU A 99 -5.96 21.83 -11.92
CA LEU A 99 -6.64 20.52 -11.86
C LEU A 99 -6.57 19.85 -10.49
N MET A 100 -5.61 20.24 -9.65
CA MET A 100 -5.39 19.67 -8.32
C MET A 100 -5.80 20.60 -7.18
N LYS A 101 -6.35 21.78 -7.47
CA LYS A 101 -6.66 22.82 -6.45
C LYS A 101 -7.57 22.35 -5.33
N ASP A 102 -8.48 21.43 -5.64
CA ASP A 102 -9.44 20.89 -4.66
C ASP A 102 -8.86 19.68 -3.86
N VAL A 103 -7.63 19.25 -4.16
CA VAL A 103 -6.96 18.21 -3.39
C VAL A 103 -6.29 18.85 -2.18
N PRO A 104 -6.69 18.49 -0.94
CA PRO A 104 -6.11 19.07 0.25
C PRO A 104 -4.60 18.86 0.34
N VAL A 105 -3.89 19.86 0.85
CA VAL A 105 -2.47 19.73 1.21
C VAL A 105 -2.37 18.97 2.52
N ALA A 106 -1.46 18.02 2.59
CA ALA A 106 -1.25 17.20 3.77
C ALA A 106 -0.52 17.97 4.87
N ASP A 107 -1.01 17.84 6.09
CA ASP A 107 -0.30 18.26 7.29
C ASP A 107 0.53 17.06 7.81
N PRO A 108 1.89 17.16 7.83
CA PRO A 108 2.74 16.07 8.29
C PRO A 108 2.58 15.72 9.77
N ARG A 109 1.92 16.57 10.55
CA ARG A 109 1.70 16.37 12.00
C ARG A 109 0.35 15.74 12.33
N GLU A 110 -0.61 15.77 11.38
CA GLU A 110 -1.98 15.30 11.64
C GLU A 110 -2.39 14.14 10.74
N ASP A 111 -1.97 14.15 9.48
CA ASP A 111 -2.56 13.26 8.47
C ASP A 111 -2.05 11.82 8.50
N LEU A 112 -1.03 11.51 9.29
CA LEU A 112 -0.59 10.15 9.56
C LEU A 112 -1.39 9.46 10.69
N LYS A 113 -2.16 10.24 11.47
CA LYS A 113 -2.95 9.73 12.59
C LYS A 113 -4.24 9.06 12.11
N GLY A 114 -4.56 7.93 12.70
CA GLY A 114 -5.82 7.23 12.46
C GLY A 114 -6.02 6.66 11.05
N ILE A 115 -4.95 6.55 10.25
CA ILE A 115 -4.96 5.80 8.99
C ILE A 115 -4.63 4.33 9.23
N ASP A 116 -5.09 3.44 8.35
CA ASP A 116 -4.86 1.99 8.41
C ASP A 116 -3.83 1.52 7.37
N GLY A 117 -3.39 2.41 6.49
CA GLY A 117 -2.35 2.17 5.49
C GLY A 117 -2.03 3.44 4.69
N ILE A 118 -0.89 3.43 4.02
CA ILE A 118 -0.42 4.57 3.23
C ILE A 118 0.12 4.16 1.86
N ILE A 119 -0.21 4.93 0.82
CA ILE A 119 0.36 4.76 -0.52
C ILE A 119 0.98 6.08 -0.95
N ILE A 120 2.27 6.05 -1.28
CA ILE A 120 3.05 7.25 -1.60
C ILE A 120 3.27 7.35 -3.10
N GLY A 121 2.91 8.49 -3.69
CA GLY A 121 3.19 8.85 -5.07
C GLY A 121 4.23 9.96 -5.18
N THR A 122 5.38 9.67 -5.77
CA THR A 122 6.43 10.67 -5.96
C THR A 122 7.07 10.53 -7.33
N PRO A 123 7.30 11.62 -8.08
CA PRO A 123 8.14 11.55 -9.27
C PRO A 123 9.59 11.29 -8.86
N THR A 124 10.33 10.59 -9.70
CA THR A 124 11.77 10.42 -9.49
C THR A 124 12.51 11.78 -9.55
N ARG A 125 13.44 11.95 -8.67
CA ARG A 125 14.49 12.96 -8.73
C ARG A 125 15.82 12.26 -8.47
N PHE A 126 16.54 11.98 -9.56
CA PHE A 126 17.85 11.29 -9.49
C PHE A 126 17.79 9.97 -8.71
N GLY A 127 16.75 9.15 -8.95
CA GLY A 127 16.57 7.86 -8.29
C GLY A 127 16.01 7.91 -6.87
N ASN A 128 15.51 9.07 -6.42
CA ASN A 128 14.93 9.28 -5.10
C ASN A 128 13.58 10.02 -5.20
N MET A 129 12.87 10.09 -4.07
CA MET A 129 11.67 10.95 -3.97
C MET A 129 12.04 12.41 -4.17
N CYS A 130 11.09 13.22 -4.64
CA CYS A 130 11.28 14.66 -4.79
C CYS A 130 11.42 15.39 -3.45
N ALA A 131 12.01 16.58 -3.47
CA ALA A 131 12.23 17.41 -2.28
C ALA A 131 10.94 17.69 -1.51
N GLN A 132 9.83 17.92 -2.19
CA GLN A 132 8.52 18.16 -1.58
C GLN A 132 8.06 16.98 -0.72
N MET A 133 8.21 15.76 -1.24
CA MET A 133 7.89 14.53 -0.49
C MET A 133 8.86 14.32 0.67
N ARG A 134 10.16 14.55 0.46
CA ARG A 134 11.16 14.46 1.53
C ARG A 134 10.87 15.46 2.64
N ASN A 135 10.57 16.72 2.29
CA ASN A 135 10.20 17.75 3.27
C ASN A 135 8.97 17.37 4.11
N PHE A 136 8.01 16.66 3.54
CA PHE A 136 6.89 16.10 4.33
C PHE A 136 7.43 15.11 5.38
N TRP A 137 8.23 14.13 4.96
CA TRP A 137 8.76 13.09 5.87
C TRP A 137 9.68 13.65 6.95
N ASP A 138 10.49 14.66 6.63
CA ASP A 138 11.42 15.27 7.60
C ASP A 138 10.69 15.97 8.75
N GLN A 139 9.40 16.27 8.61
CA GLN A 139 8.56 16.88 9.64
C GLN A 139 7.79 15.86 10.50
N THR A 140 7.87 14.56 10.21
CA THR A 140 7.10 13.51 10.89
C THR A 140 7.82 12.91 12.11
N GLY A 141 8.88 13.54 12.62
CA GLY A 141 9.67 13.01 13.74
C GLY A 141 8.87 12.72 15.02
N GLY A 142 7.84 13.52 15.30
CA GLY A 142 6.93 13.29 16.43
C GLY A 142 6.12 12.00 16.28
N ASP A 143 5.54 11.76 15.11
CA ASP A 143 4.80 10.55 14.79
C ASP A 143 5.69 9.31 14.78
N TRP A 144 6.91 9.44 14.26
CA TRP A 144 7.92 8.38 14.33
C TRP A 144 8.25 7.99 15.77
N ALA A 145 8.45 8.98 16.66
CA ALA A 145 8.81 8.73 18.06
C ALA A 145 7.75 7.95 18.85
N ILE A 146 6.48 8.12 18.50
CA ILE A 146 5.36 7.40 19.14
C ILE A 146 4.89 6.18 18.35
N GLY A 147 5.53 5.85 17.21
CA GLY A 147 5.23 4.67 16.42
C GLY A 147 3.92 4.72 15.64
N THR A 148 3.46 5.90 15.21
CA THR A 148 2.16 6.11 14.54
C THR A 148 1.94 5.16 13.35
N LEU A 149 2.98 4.82 12.58
CA LEU A 149 2.89 3.96 11.39
C LEU A 149 3.38 2.53 11.62
N VAL A 150 3.80 2.16 12.82
CA VAL A 150 4.30 0.80 13.10
C VAL A 150 3.23 -0.25 12.78
N GLY A 151 3.63 -1.25 11.97
CA GLY A 151 2.76 -2.35 11.53
C GLY A 151 1.74 -2.00 10.44
N LYS A 152 1.65 -0.74 10.00
CA LYS A 152 0.73 -0.34 8.92
C LYS A 152 1.28 -0.68 7.54
N PRO A 153 0.46 -1.21 6.61
CA PRO A 153 0.89 -1.49 5.25
C PRO A 153 1.19 -0.19 4.49
N ALA A 154 2.28 -0.20 3.74
CA ALA A 154 2.73 0.93 2.96
C ALA A 154 3.19 0.52 1.56
N ALA A 155 2.84 1.27 0.53
CA ALA A 155 3.21 1.05 -0.85
C ALA A 155 3.68 2.35 -1.52
N VAL A 156 4.38 2.20 -2.66
CA VAL A 156 4.92 3.34 -3.40
C VAL A 156 4.59 3.21 -4.89
N PHE A 157 4.29 4.34 -5.53
CA PHE A 157 4.26 4.47 -6.98
C PHE A 157 5.03 5.69 -7.43
N THR A 158 5.53 5.68 -8.67
CA THR A 158 6.41 6.74 -9.17
C THR A 158 6.19 7.09 -10.62
N SER A 159 6.83 8.15 -11.09
CA SER A 159 6.96 8.50 -12.50
C SER A 159 8.42 8.85 -12.83
N SER A 160 8.85 8.49 -14.03
CA SER A 160 10.14 8.88 -14.61
C SER A 160 9.94 9.38 -16.03
N ASN A 161 10.90 10.12 -16.59
CA ASN A 161 10.84 10.51 -17.99
C ASN A 161 11.26 9.37 -18.93
N THR A 162 12.13 8.48 -18.50
CA THR A 162 12.70 7.41 -19.32
C THR A 162 12.44 6.02 -18.74
N GLN A 163 12.52 4.97 -19.56
CA GLN A 163 12.25 3.58 -19.16
C GLN A 163 13.09 3.12 -17.97
N HIS A 164 14.37 3.51 -17.93
CA HIS A 164 15.32 3.10 -16.88
C HIS A 164 15.79 4.29 -16.02
N GLY A 165 15.00 5.37 -15.99
CA GLY A 165 15.35 6.65 -15.34
C GLY A 165 15.15 6.68 -13.83
N GLY A 166 15.23 5.53 -13.14
CA GLY A 166 15.17 5.47 -11.69
C GLY A 166 13.80 5.15 -11.11
N GLN A 167 12.93 4.47 -11.83
CA GLN A 167 11.62 4.03 -11.32
C GLN A 167 11.81 3.13 -10.09
N GLU A 168 12.57 2.03 -10.23
CA GLU A 168 12.79 1.08 -9.16
C GLU A 168 13.59 1.68 -8.00
N THR A 169 14.66 2.43 -8.30
CA THR A 169 15.48 3.06 -7.25
C THR A 169 14.69 4.07 -6.44
N THR A 170 13.79 4.85 -7.06
CA THR A 170 12.92 5.79 -6.35
C THR A 170 11.94 5.06 -5.43
N ILE A 171 11.35 3.97 -5.89
CA ILE A 171 10.45 3.15 -5.07
C ILE A 171 11.24 2.55 -3.91
N VAL A 172 12.36 1.89 -4.16
CA VAL A 172 13.17 1.20 -3.14
C VAL A 172 13.75 2.19 -2.12
N SER A 173 14.25 3.35 -2.56
CA SER A 173 14.75 4.39 -1.63
C SER A 173 13.63 4.98 -0.77
N THR A 174 12.40 5.05 -1.29
CA THR A 174 11.23 5.46 -0.52
C THR A 174 10.80 4.37 0.47
N HIS A 175 10.91 3.09 0.10
CA HIS A 175 10.69 1.95 1.00
C HIS A 175 11.61 2.00 2.22
N ILE A 176 12.87 2.43 2.06
CA ILE A 176 13.79 2.60 3.20
C ILE A 176 13.21 3.61 4.21
N THR A 177 12.66 4.74 3.75
CA THR A 177 11.99 5.71 4.63
C THR A 177 10.81 5.07 5.36
N LEU A 178 9.98 4.28 4.67
CA LEU A 178 8.82 3.60 5.26
C LEU A 178 9.21 2.52 6.27
N LEU A 179 10.30 1.81 6.04
CA LEU A 179 10.87 0.86 7.02
C LEU A 179 11.31 1.58 8.30
N HIS A 180 11.93 2.76 8.19
CA HIS A 180 12.26 3.58 9.36
C HIS A 180 11.02 4.07 10.13
N GLN A 181 9.88 4.19 9.46
CA GLN A 181 8.58 4.47 10.10
C GLN A 181 7.91 3.21 10.69
N GLY A 182 8.50 2.03 10.53
CA GLY A 182 7.97 0.76 11.03
C GLY A 182 6.85 0.15 10.18
N CYS A 183 6.69 0.59 8.94
CA CYS A 183 5.67 0.09 8.03
C CYS A 183 5.94 -1.33 7.53
N VAL A 184 4.88 -2.05 7.19
CA VAL A 184 4.92 -3.30 6.42
C VAL A 184 4.88 -2.96 4.93
N LEU A 185 5.94 -3.26 4.19
CA LEU A 185 6.01 -2.93 2.77
C LEU A 185 5.10 -3.83 1.93
N VAL A 186 4.36 -3.23 1.02
CA VAL A 186 3.47 -3.91 0.07
C VAL A 186 3.88 -3.51 -1.34
N GLY A 187 4.34 -4.47 -2.12
CA GLY A 187 4.68 -4.29 -3.53
C GLY A 187 3.52 -4.59 -4.47
N LEU A 188 3.84 -4.79 -5.74
CA LEU A 188 2.91 -5.18 -6.79
C LEU A 188 3.27 -6.61 -7.25
N PRO A 189 2.63 -7.68 -6.72
CA PRO A 189 2.99 -9.05 -7.05
C PRO A 189 2.69 -9.41 -8.50
N TYR A 190 3.43 -10.36 -9.07
CA TYR A 190 3.26 -10.83 -10.46
C TYR A 190 1.93 -11.53 -10.76
N SER A 191 1.08 -11.73 -9.76
CA SER A 191 -0.32 -12.10 -9.98
C SER A 191 -1.13 -11.00 -10.70
N PHE A 192 -0.62 -9.77 -10.73
CA PHE A 192 -1.08 -8.68 -11.60
C PHE A 192 -0.26 -8.72 -12.89
N THR A 193 -0.85 -9.30 -13.92
CA THR A 193 -0.17 -9.69 -15.19
C THR A 193 0.23 -8.51 -16.06
N GLU A 194 -0.27 -7.32 -15.78
CA GLU A 194 0.03 -6.06 -16.46
C GLU A 194 1.54 -5.76 -16.50
N GLN A 195 2.29 -6.26 -15.50
CA GLN A 195 3.75 -6.14 -15.46
C GLN A 195 4.48 -6.98 -16.51
N MET A 196 3.80 -7.96 -17.11
CA MET A 196 4.40 -8.90 -18.06
C MET A 196 4.25 -8.43 -19.51
N THR A 197 3.55 -7.32 -19.78
CA THR A 197 3.38 -6.83 -21.14
C THR A 197 4.72 -6.38 -21.73
N VAL A 198 4.92 -6.69 -23.00
CA VAL A 198 6.05 -6.25 -23.81
C VAL A 198 5.59 -5.57 -25.11
N ASP A 199 4.28 -5.39 -25.26
CA ASP A 199 3.66 -4.87 -26.47
C ASP A 199 3.67 -3.33 -26.52
N GLU A 200 3.91 -2.69 -25.37
CA GLU A 200 4.05 -1.23 -25.25
C GLU A 200 5.18 -0.85 -24.31
N ILE A 201 5.64 0.39 -24.41
CA ILE A 201 6.51 1.00 -23.40
C ILE A 201 5.66 1.23 -22.15
N SER A 202 5.97 0.54 -21.07
CA SER A 202 5.21 0.59 -19.83
C SER A 202 6.14 0.60 -18.62
N GLY A 203 5.75 1.35 -17.61
CA GLY A 203 6.35 1.24 -16.28
C GLY A 203 5.87 0.00 -15.55
N GLY A 204 6.16 -0.06 -14.26
CA GLY A 204 5.75 -1.16 -13.37
C GLY A 204 6.92 -2.04 -12.95
N SER A 205 6.84 -2.51 -11.72
CA SER A 205 7.81 -3.45 -11.14
C SER A 205 7.18 -4.14 -9.93
N PRO A 206 7.75 -5.26 -9.43
CA PRO A 206 7.27 -5.90 -8.21
C PRO A 206 7.41 -5.00 -6.96
N TYR A 207 8.21 -3.95 -7.04
CA TYR A 207 8.36 -2.99 -5.94
C TYR A 207 7.20 -2.01 -5.85
N GLY A 208 6.53 -1.71 -6.98
CA GLY A 208 5.39 -0.79 -7.04
C GLY A 208 5.06 -0.36 -8.46
N ALA A 209 3.93 0.33 -8.63
CA ALA A 209 3.50 0.85 -9.92
C ALA A 209 4.33 2.05 -10.36
N SER A 210 4.54 2.21 -11.67
CA SER A 210 5.23 3.36 -12.22
C SER A 210 4.71 3.75 -13.60
N THR A 211 5.01 4.98 -14.03
CA THR A 211 4.71 5.48 -15.36
C THR A 211 5.92 6.16 -15.98
N ILE A 212 6.01 6.10 -17.31
CA ILE A 212 7.05 6.74 -18.11
C ILE A 212 6.45 7.93 -18.82
N ALA A 213 6.96 9.12 -18.53
CA ALA A 213 6.39 10.38 -19.01
C ALA A 213 6.92 10.83 -20.39
N GLY A 214 8.00 10.23 -20.88
CA GLY A 214 8.72 10.70 -22.05
C GLY A 214 9.72 11.82 -21.74
N PRO A 215 10.70 12.09 -22.63
CA PRO A 215 11.80 13.00 -22.38
C PRO A 215 11.35 14.43 -22.08
N MET A 216 10.23 14.88 -22.67
CA MET A 216 9.64 16.21 -22.43
C MET A 216 8.42 16.16 -21.49
N GLY A 217 8.08 14.98 -20.93
CA GLY A 217 6.89 14.80 -20.09
C GLY A 217 5.58 14.75 -20.90
N GLU A 218 5.66 14.48 -22.17
CA GLU A 218 4.53 14.52 -23.12
C GLU A 218 3.61 13.31 -23.04
N ARG A 219 4.13 12.17 -22.54
CA ARG A 219 3.37 10.92 -22.44
C ARG A 219 2.64 10.83 -21.10
N MET A 220 1.33 10.86 -21.12
CA MET A 220 0.52 10.59 -19.94
C MET A 220 0.50 9.08 -19.63
N PRO A 221 0.21 8.68 -18.37
CA PRO A 221 0.13 7.27 -18.00
C PRO A 221 -0.78 6.49 -18.94
N SER A 222 -0.29 5.34 -19.43
CA SER A 222 -1.05 4.43 -20.28
C SER A 222 -2.16 3.71 -19.49
N ALA A 223 -3.08 3.06 -20.21
CA ALA A 223 -4.12 2.26 -19.59
C ALA A 223 -3.53 1.13 -18.73
N ASN A 224 -2.42 0.51 -19.20
CA ASN A 224 -1.70 -0.52 -18.48
C ASN A 224 -1.08 0.01 -17.18
N GLU A 225 -0.42 1.16 -17.23
CA GLU A 225 0.18 1.81 -16.05
C GLU A 225 -0.87 2.25 -15.02
N LEU A 226 -2.02 2.79 -15.49
CA LEU A 226 -3.14 3.15 -14.61
C LEU A 226 -3.77 1.90 -13.97
N LYS A 227 -3.86 0.80 -14.70
CA LYS A 227 -4.34 -0.49 -14.18
C LYS A 227 -3.44 -1.00 -13.06
N MET A 228 -2.12 -0.97 -13.24
CA MET A 228 -1.16 -1.34 -12.19
C MET A 228 -1.27 -0.43 -10.95
N ALA A 229 -1.45 0.87 -11.13
CA ALA A 229 -1.67 1.79 -10.01
C ALA A 229 -2.96 1.45 -9.24
N LYS A 230 -4.03 1.15 -9.95
CA LYS A 230 -5.30 0.72 -9.37
C LYS A 230 -5.15 -0.60 -8.61
N ASP A 231 -4.46 -1.58 -9.18
CA ASP A 231 -4.21 -2.87 -8.55
C ASP A 231 -3.33 -2.75 -7.30
N LEU A 232 -2.36 -1.84 -7.29
CA LEU A 232 -1.58 -1.51 -6.09
C LEU A 232 -2.49 -1.00 -4.96
N GLY A 233 -3.42 -0.09 -5.27
CA GLY A 233 -4.42 0.41 -4.33
C GLY A 233 -5.30 -0.69 -3.76
N LYS A 234 -5.78 -1.56 -4.63
CA LYS A 234 -6.61 -2.73 -4.28
C LYS A 234 -5.85 -3.72 -3.39
N HIS A 235 -4.62 -4.04 -3.77
CA HIS A 235 -3.78 -5.00 -3.05
C HIS A 235 -3.46 -4.51 -1.64
N LEU A 236 -2.96 -3.28 -1.49
CA LEU A 236 -2.66 -2.70 -0.18
C LEU A 236 -3.89 -2.67 0.72
N THR A 237 -5.05 -2.27 0.18
CA THR A 237 -6.30 -2.24 0.95
C THR A 237 -6.70 -3.63 1.45
N THR A 238 -6.49 -4.66 0.63
CA THR A 238 -6.74 -6.06 1.02
C THR A 238 -5.82 -6.50 2.16
N ILE A 239 -4.54 -6.10 2.12
CA ILE A 239 -3.59 -6.37 3.20
C ILE A 239 -3.98 -5.59 4.46
N ALA A 240 -4.35 -4.31 4.34
CA ALA A 240 -4.81 -3.50 5.48
C ALA A 240 -6.01 -4.15 6.21
N LYS A 241 -6.99 -4.67 5.46
CA LYS A 241 -8.12 -5.42 6.05
C LYS A 241 -7.68 -6.64 6.86
N ARG A 242 -6.71 -7.40 6.36
CA ARG A 242 -6.19 -8.60 7.04
C ARG A 242 -5.37 -8.28 8.30
N LEU A 243 -4.70 -7.13 8.33
CA LEU A 243 -3.91 -6.70 9.48
C LEU A 243 -4.77 -6.04 10.57
N ALA A 244 -5.98 -5.58 10.22
CA ALA A 244 -6.94 -4.98 11.16
C ALA A 244 -7.90 -6.02 11.78
N SER A 245 -7.89 -7.28 11.28
CA SER A 245 -8.64 -8.42 11.82
C SER A 245 -7.80 -9.17 12.85
#